data_13ea726cdacea89d9010bc5abd5da549
#
_entry.id   13ea726cdacea89d9010bc5abd5da549
#
_cell.length_a   1.000
_cell.length_b   1.000
_cell.length_c   1.000
_cell.angle_alpha   90.00
_cell.angle_beta   90.00
_cell.angle_gamma   90.00
#
_symmetry.space_group_name_H-M   'P 1'
#
loop_
_entity.id
_entity.type
_entity.pdbx_description
1 polymer ?
#
loop_
_entity_poly.entity_id
_entity_poly.type
_entity_poly.pdbx_seq_one_letter_code
_entity_poly.pdbx_strand_id
1 'polypeptide(L)'
;MTEIQQYIDNIPPEKKEQFLQLLETVRNNIPTGFQEEFSYKMIGFVVPKTIYPVGYHCNNKLPLPFINIGVQKNAFSLHHLGLYADKELAEWFVGEYPKYSTTKLDMGKGCVRFKINQEIPTALIGLLLKKMSVKDWIACYENNIKPK
;
A
#
# COMPACT_ATOMS: atom_id res chain seq x y z
N MET A 1 21.54 3.03 10.74
CA MET A 1 20.26 3.62 10.30
C MET A 1 19.64 2.70 9.26
N THR A 2 18.38 2.35 9.40
CA THR A 2 17.70 1.48 8.45
C THR A 2 17.44 2.18 7.12
N GLU A 3 17.21 1.40 6.06
CA GLU A 3 16.84 1.96 4.76
C GLU A 3 15.53 2.74 4.83
N ILE A 4 14.59 2.27 5.65
CA ILE A 4 13.31 2.96 5.88
C ILE A 4 13.56 4.33 6.50
N GLN A 5 14.41 4.40 7.53
CA GLN A 5 14.71 5.67 8.19
C GLN A 5 15.44 6.63 7.24
N GLN A 6 16.37 6.11 6.45
CA GLN A 6 17.06 6.90 5.43
C GLN A 6 16.08 7.46 4.40
N TYR A 7 15.12 6.65 3.97
CA TYR A 7 14.09 7.09 3.04
C TYR A 7 13.29 8.25 3.62
N ILE A 8 12.85 8.11 4.88
CA ILE A 8 12.08 9.16 5.56
C ILE A 8 12.91 10.42 5.72
N ASP A 9 14.17 10.29 6.14
CA ASP A 9 15.04 11.44 6.38
C ASP A 9 15.34 12.23 5.10
N ASN A 10 15.29 11.57 3.95
CA ASN A 10 15.53 12.21 2.65
C ASN A 10 14.30 12.85 2.02
N ILE A 11 13.13 12.72 2.63
CA ILE A 11 11.92 13.37 2.12
C ILE A 11 12.03 14.87 2.33
N PRO A 12 11.76 15.70 1.30
CA PRO A 12 11.76 17.15 1.47
C PRO A 12 10.85 17.59 2.61
N PRO A 13 11.28 18.58 3.42
CA PRO A 13 10.51 18.99 4.61
C PRO A 13 9.04 19.33 4.33
N GLU A 14 8.75 19.96 3.18
CA GLU A 14 7.38 20.34 2.82
C GLU A 14 6.45 19.17 2.53
N LYS A 15 7.01 17.98 2.35
CA LYS A 15 6.24 16.74 2.07
C LYS A 15 6.24 15.77 3.24
N LYS A 16 7.17 15.95 4.18
CA LYS A 16 7.43 14.96 5.21
C LYS A 16 6.22 14.73 6.13
N GLU A 17 5.57 15.77 6.58
CA GLU A 17 4.44 15.66 7.49
C GLU A 17 3.30 14.84 6.89
N GLN A 18 2.91 15.13 5.65
CA GLN A 18 1.85 14.38 4.98
C GLN A 18 2.25 12.92 4.73
N PHE A 19 3.50 12.69 4.35
CA PHE A 19 3.96 11.32 4.14
C PHE A 19 3.92 10.53 5.44
N LEU A 20 4.35 11.12 6.55
CA LEU A 20 4.29 10.47 7.85
C LEU A 20 2.85 10.18 8.28
N GLN A 21 1.91 11.07 7.94
CA GLN A 21 0.50 10.84 8.17
C GLN A 21 0.01 9.59 7.42
N LEU A 22 0.39 9.46 6.15
CA LEU A 22 0.06 8.27 5.36
C LEU A 22 0.70 7.01 5.95
N LEU A 23 1.99 7.08 6.27
CA LEU A 23 2.72 5.94 6.85
C LEU A 23 2.10 5.48 8.17
N GLU A 24 1.79 6.42 9.07
CA GLU A 24 1.15 6.10 10.34
C GLU A 24 -0.23 5.46 10.12
N THR A 25 -0.99 5.95 9.16
CA THR A 25 -2.29 5.36 8.81
C THR A 25 -2.12 3.90 8.40
N VAL A 26 -1.14 3.60 7.57
CA VAL A 26 -0.86 2.23 7.15
C VAL A 26 -0.43 1.39 8.34
N ARG A 27 0.54 1.86 9.11
CA ARG A 27 1.06 1.12 10.27
C ARG A 27 -0.02 0.79 11.29
N ASN A 28 -0.95 1.72 11.52
CA ASN A 28 -1.98 1.56 12.53
C ASN A 28 -3.15 0.68 12.09
N ASN A 29 -3.29 0.44 10.79
CA ASN A 29 -4.46 -0.26 10.26
C ASN A 29 -4.15 -1.55 9.52
N ILE A 30 -2.88 -1.79 9.19
CA ILE A 30 -2.52 -3.01 8.47
C ILE A 30 -2.69 -4.23 9.41
N PRO A 31 -3.32 -5.33 8.93
CA PRO A 31 -3.51 -6.50 9.77
C PRO A 31 -2.20 -7.13 10.24
N THR A 32 -2.27 -7.83 11.36
CA THR A 32 -1.14 -8.56 11.93
C THR A 32 -0.61 -9.60 10.93
N GLY A 33 0.71 -9.73 10.86
CA GLY A 33 1.38 -10.70 10.01
C GLY A 33 2.07 -10.09 8.81
N PHE A 34 1.66 -8.91 8.36
CA PHE A 34 2.42 -8.17 7.35
C PHE A 34 3.65 -7.54 8.01
N GLN A 35 4.74 -7.53 7.27
CA GLN A 35 6.02 -7.00 7.77
C GLN A 35 6.41 -5.78 6.95
N GLU A 36 6.77 -4.70 7.65
CA GLU A 36 7.27 -3.49 7.00
C GLU A 36 8.72 -3.70 6.57
N GLU A 37 9.02 -3.33 5.31
CA GLU A 37 10.39 -3.39 4.81
C GLU A 37 10.61 -2.35 3.70
N PHE A 38 11.86 -2.12 3.34
CA PHE A 38 12.20 -1.26 2.21
C PHE A 38 12.27 -2.12 0.96
N SER A 39 11.42 -1.82 -0.03
CA SER A 39 11.36 -2.57 -1.29
C SER A 39 10.91 -1.67 -2.43
N TYR A 40 11.41 -1.95 -3.63
CA TYR A 40 11.09 -1.16 -4.82
C TYR A 40 11.37 0.33 -4.62
N LYS A 41 12.41 0.67 -3.84
CA LYS A 41 12.80 2.05 -3.50
C LYS A 41 11.71 2.82 -2.75
N MET A 42 10.84 2.10 -2.05
CA MET A 42 9.73 2.65 -1.26
C MET A 42 9.61 1.89 0.06
N ILE A 43 8.72 2.36 0.93
CA ILE A 43 8.37 1.61 2.14
C ILE A 43 7.28 0.63 1.75
N GLY A 44 7.52 -0.65 2.02
CA GLY A 44 6.60 -1.72 1.67
C GLY A 44 6.11 -2.51 2.88
N PHE A 45 5.00 -3.20 2.67
CA PHE A 45 4.41 -4.13 3.64
C PHE A 45 4.19 -5.45 2.91
N VAL A 46 4.80 -6.50 3.41
CA VAL A 46 4.91 -7.79 2.71
C VAL A 46 4.44 -8.92 3.60
N VAL A 47 4.13 -10.07 2.96
CA VAL A 47 3.97 -11.33 3.69
C VAL A 47 5.35 -11.95 3.79
N PRO A 48 5.91 -12.09 5.00
CA PRO A 48 7.25 -12.64 5.14
C PRO A 48 7.31 -14.10 4.72
N LYS A 49 8.50 -14.55 4.28
CA LYS A 49 8.69 -15.93 3.83
C LYS A 49 8.46 -16.96 4.92
N THR A 50 8.51 -16.57 6.18
CA THR A 50 8.15 -17.43 7.31
C THR A 50 6.67 -17.83 7.27
N ILE A 51 5.82 -16.99 6.67
CA ILE A 51 4.37 -17.25 6.50
C ILE A 51 4.08 -17.81 5.11
N TYR A 52 4.72 -17.25 4.07
CA TYR A 52 4.52 -17.68 2.69
C TYR A 52 5.86 -18.00 2.03
N PRO A 53 6.41 -19.22 2.25
CA PRO A 53 7.76 -19.56 1.80
C PRO A 53 7.99 -19.50 0.29
N VAL A 54 6.94 -19.70 -0.52
CA VAL A 54 7.05 -19.67 -1.98
C VAL A 54 7.52 -18.29 -2.48
N GLY A 55 7.13 -17.23 -1.79
CA GLY A 55 7.50 -15.89 -2.18
C GLY A 55 6.75 -15.37 -3.41
N TYR A 56 7.30 -14.34 -4.02
CA TYR A 56 6.66 -13.67 -5.16
C TYR A 56 6.98 -14.41 -6.47
N HIS A 57 5.99 -14.61 -7.33
CA HIS A 57 6.20 -15.37 -8.57
C HIS A 57 7.17 -14.69 -9.54
N CYS A 58 7.27 -13.36 -9.49
CA CYS A 58 8.23 -12.63 -10.34
C CYS A 58 9.66 -12.81 -9.89
N ASN A 59 9.88 -13.02 -8.58
CA ASN A 59 11.18 -13.27 -7.99
C ASN A 59 10.99 -13.99 -6.66
N ASN A 60 11.16 -15.31 -6.66
CA ASN A 60 10.89 -16.14 -5.48
C ASN A 60 11.90 -15.94 -4.34
N LYS A 61 12.93 -15.15 -4.53
CA LYS A 61 13.85 -14.74 -3.45
C LYS A 61 13.24 -13.63 -2.60
N LEU A 62 12.24 -12.92 -3.14
CA LEU A 62 11.57 -11.84 -2.46
C LEU A 62 10.31 -12.34 -1.74
N PRO A 63 9.96 -11.75 -0.60
CA PRO A 63 8.68 -12.04 0.03
C PRO A 63 7.53 -11.53 -0.83
N LEU A 64 6.32 -12.02 -0.57
CA LEU A 64 5.13 -11.61 -1.32
C LEU A 64 4.76 -10.16 -0.97
N PRO A 65 4.82 -9.24 -1.94
CA PRO A 65 4.44 -7.85 -1.67
C PRO A 65 2.93 -7.70 -1.52
N PHE A 66 2.52 -6.68 -0.78
CA PHE A 66 1.12 -6.30 -0.64
C PHE A 66 0.93 -4.81 -0.90
N ILE A 67 1.61 -3.97 -0.11
CA ILE A 67 1.48 -2.51 -0.17
C ILE A 67 2.85 -1.87 -0.30
N ASN A 68 2.94 -0.83 -1.11
CA ASN A 68 4.09 0.07 -1.12
C ASN A 68 3.59 1.52 -1.07
N ILE A 69 4.24 2.36 -0.27
CA ILE A 69 3.97 3.79 -0.23
C ILE A 69 5.24 4.56 -0.54
N GLY A 70 5.09 5.63 -1.30
CA GLY A 70 6.23 6.43 -1.70
C GLY A 70 5.89 7.89 -1.93
N VAL A 71 6.95 8.70 -2.04
CA VAL A 71 6.86 10.12 -2.34
C VAL A 71 7.33 10.33 -3.78
N GLN A 72 6.49 10.96 -4.59
CA GLN A 72 6.83 11.36 -5.94
C GLN A 72 6.98 12.88 -5.98
N LYS A 73 7.37 13.42 -7.15
CA LYS A 73 7.58 14.85 -7.29
C LYS A 73 6.35 15.67 -6.87
N ASN A 74 5.16 15.28 -7.33
CA ASN A 74 3.94 16.04 -7.13
C ASN A 74 2.86 15.28 -6.37
N ALA A 75 3.15 14.09 -5.86
CA ALA A 75 2.14 13.23 -5.24
C ALA A 75 2.76 12.23 -4.27
N PHE A 76 1.90 11.69 -3.41
CA PHE A 76 2.20 10.48 -2.65
C PHE A 76 1.54 9.31 -3.36
N SER A 77 2.20 8.16 -3.40
CA SER A 77 1.65 6.95 -4.02
C SER A 77 1.33 5.90 -2.97
N LEU A 78 0.19 5.27 -3.14
CA LEU A 78 -0.21 4.07 -2.39
C LEU A 78 -0.45 2.97 -3.41
N HIS A 79 0.47 2.01 -3.45
CA HIS A 79 0.33 0.82 -4.28
C HIS A 79 -0.30 -0.27 -3.41
N HIS A 80 -1.48 -0.75 -3.81
CA HIS A 80 -2.21 -1.77 -3.07
C HIS A 80 -2.56 -2.88 -4.05
N LEU A 81 -1.86 -4.00 -3.96
CA LEU A 81 -2.03 -5.09 -4.93
C LEU A 81 -3.41 -5.73 -4.85
N GLY A 82 -4.08 -5.68 -3.70
CA GLY A 82 -5.46 -6.14 -3.59
C GLY A 82 -6.43 -5.32 -4.44
N LEU A 83 -6.20 -4.02 -4.58
CA LEU A 83 -7.01 -3.17 -5.47
C LEU A 83 -6.82 -3.56 -6.93
N TYR A 84 -5.63 -4.05 -7.28
CA TYR A 84 -5.36 -4.54 -8.62
C TYR A 84 -6.00 -5.91 -8.87
N ALA A 85 -5.91 -6.80 -7.89
CA ALA A 85 -6.27 -8.21 -8.05
C ALA A 85 -7.75 -8.51 -7.78
N ASP A 86 -8.39 -7.72 -6.91
CA ASP A 86 -9.77 -7.94 -6.46
C ASP A 86 -10.68 -6.83 -6.98
N LYS A 87 -11.46 -7.17 -8.00
CA LYS A 87 -12.36 -6.21 -8.63
C LYS A 87 -13.43 -5.67 -7.68
N GLU A 88 -13.96 -6.51 -6.81
CA GLU A 88 -14.97 -6.08 -5.84
C GLU A 88 -14.39 -5.06 -4.85
N LEU A 89 -13.17 -5.30 -4.39
CA LEU A 89 -12.48 -4.37 -3.50
C LEU A 89 -12.26 -3.03 -4.19
N ALA A 90 -11.82 -3.05 -5.46
CA ALA A 90 -11.61 -1.84 -6.24
C ALA A 90 -12.92 -1.06 -6.42
N GLU A 91 -14.01 -1.74 -6.75
CA GLU A 91 -15.32 -1.11 -6.91
C GLU A 91 -15.81 -0.50 -5.59
N TRP A 92 -15.61 -1.20 -4.48
CA TRP A 92 -15.93 -0.67 -3.16
C TRP A 92 -15.15 0.61 -2.88
N PHE A 93 -13.84 0.60 -3.13
CA PHE A 93 -12.98 1.76 -2.87
C PHE A 93 -13.39 2.97 -3.71
N VAL A 94 -13.65 2.77 -5.01
CA VAL A 94 -14.07 3.83 -5.91
C VAL A 94 -15.41 4.42 -5.46
N GLY A 95 -16.35 3.57 -5.06
CA GLY A 95 -17.67 4.02 -4.59
C GLY A 95 -17.62 4.77 -3.28
N GLU A 96 -16.69 4.40 -2.39
CA GLU A 96 -16.55 5.05 -1.08
C GLU A 96 -15.76 6.37 -1.14
N TYR A 97 -14.86 6.52 -2.12
CA TYR A 97 -13.95 7.65 -2.17
C TYR A 97 -14.64 9.03 -2.07
N PRO A 98 -15.74 9.30 -2.80
CA PRO A 98 -16.39 10.63 -2.71
C PRO A 98 -16.96 10.96 -1.33
N LYS A 99 -17.18 9.94 -0.48
CA LYS A 99 -17.67 10.16 0.88
C LYS A 99 -16.59 10.69 1.82
N TYR A 100 -15.32 10.53 1.43
CA TYR A 100 -14.16 10.87 2.27
C TYR A 100 -13.29 11.97 1.69
N SER A 101 -13.45 12.30 0.42
CA SER A 101 -12.63 13.30 -0.24
C SER A 101 -13.45 14.10 -1.25
N THR A 102 -13.16 15.40 -1.33
CA THR A 102 -13.77 16.28 -2.34
C THR A 102 -12.96 16.32 -3.63
N THR A 103 -11.76 15.71 -3.63
CA THR A 103 -10.88 15.68 -4.80
C THR A 103 -11.26 14.51 -5.70
N LYS A 104 -10.89 14.60 -6.97
CA LYS A 104 -11.08 13.50 -7.92
C LYS A 104 -10.11 12.37 -7.58
N LEU A 105 -10.61 11.14 -7.57
CA LEU A 105 -9.78 9.97 -7.37
C LEU A 105 -8.80 9.81 -8.54
N ASP A 106 -7.51 9.76 -8.22
CA ASP A 106 -6.45 9.45 -9.18
C ASP A 106 -5.96 8.04 -8.91
N MET A 107 -6.43 7.08 -9.70
CA MET A 107 -6.16 5.68 -9.48
C MET A 107 -5.87 4.97 -10.81
N GLY A 108 -4.73 4.29 -10.86
CA GLY A 108 -4.39 3.38 -11.95
C GLY A 108 -4.57 1.93 -11.49
N LYS A 109 -3.79 1.02 -12.06
CA LYS A 109 -3.85 -0.42 -11.73
C LYS A 109 -3.25 -0.67 -10.35
N GLY A 110 -4.07 -0.58 -9.31
CA GLY A 110 -3.64 -0.81 -7.94
C GLY A 110 -2.83 0.33 -7.33
N CYS A 111 -2.68 1.45 -8.04
CA CYS A 111 -1.94 2.61 -7.54
C CYS A 111 -2.88 3.79 -7.36
N VAL A 112 -2.93 4.31 -6.15
CA VAL A 112 -3.71 5.52 -5.83
C VAL A 112 -2.72 6.64 -5.56
N ARG A 113 -2.94 7.81 -6.17
CA ARG A 113 -2.09 8.99 -5.98
C ARG A 113 -2.84 10.07 -5.24
N PHE A 114 -2.14 10.71 -4.30
CA PHE A 114 -2.66 11.84 -3.54
C PHE A 114 -1.74 13.03 -3.79
N LYS A 115 -2.27 14.10 -4.37
CA LYS A 115 -1.45 15.27 -4.68
C LYS A 115 -0.90 15.91 -3.40
N ILE A 116 0.31 16.46 -3.50
CA ILE A 116 0.94 17.21 -2.41
C ILE A 116 0.02 18.38 -2.04
N ASN A 117 -0.14 18.61 -0.74
CA ASN A 117 -0.99 19.67 -0.16
C ASN A 117 -2.50 19.44 -0.29
N GLN A 118 -2.93 18.28 -0.79
CA GLN A 118 -4.32 17.86 -0.69
C GLN A 118 -4.49 16.97 0.53
N GLU A 119 -5.65 17.03 1.15
CA GLU A 119 -5.94 16.17 2.29
C GLU A 119 -5.96 14.71 1.87
N ILE A 120 -5.23 13.87 2.58
CA ILE A 120 -5.22 12.41 2.37
C ILE A 120 -6.40 11.83 3.12
N PRO A 121 -7.28 11.02 2.46
CA PRO A 121 -8.45 10.45 3.13
C PRO A 121 -8.04 9.27 4.03
N THR A 122 -7.42 9.58 5.16
CA THR A 122 -6.84 8.58 6.06
C THR A 122 -7.88 7.62 6.63
N ALA A 123 -9.10 8.10 6.91
CA ALA A 123 -10.17 7.23 7.41
C ALA A 123 -10.52 6.14 6.40
N LEU A 124 -10.63 6.50 5.12
CA LEU A 124 -10.92 5.53 4.05
C LEU A 124 -9.76 4.56 3.86
N ILE A 125 -8.52 5.08 3.87
CA ILE A 125 -7.33 4.21 3.74
C ILE A 125 -7.29 3.20 4.88
N GLY A 126 -7.58 3.64 6.10
CA GLY A 126 -7.63 2.74 7.25
C GLY A 126 -8.65 1.61 7.06
N LEU A 127 -9.83 1.94 6.54
CA LEU A 127 -10.86 0.93 6.24
C LEU A 127 -10.39 -0.03 5.14
N LEU A 128 -9.76 0.50 4.10
CA LEU A 128 -9.23 -0.31 3.00
C LEU A 128 -8.23 -1.34 3.51
N LEU A 129 -7.29 -0.93 4.36
CA LEU A 129 -6.25 -1.82 4.85
C LEU A 129 -6.80 -2.97 5.71
N LYS A 130 -7.93 -2.76 6.35
CA LYS A 130 -8.58 -3.79 7.17
C LYS A 130 -9.38 -4.80 6.35
N LYS A 131 -9.54 -4.57 5.04
CA LYS A 131 -10.35 -5.44 4.19
C LYS A 131 -9.70 -6.78 3.89
N MET A 132 -8.37 -6.88 3.97
CA MET A 132 -7.64 -8.11 3.67
C MET A 132 -6.67 -8.46 4.78
N SER A 133 -6.86 -9.61 5.41
CA SER A 133 -5.85 -10.21 6.28
C SER A 133 -4.72 -10.80 5.42
N VAL A 134 -3.63 -11.25 6.07
CA VAL A 134 -2.57 -11.97 5.36
C VAL A 134 -3.14 -13.17 4.61
N LYS A 135 -4.00 -13.95 5.28
CA LYS A 135 -4.63 -15.12 4.68
C LYS A 135 -5.49 -14.74 3.46
N ASP A 136 -6.28 -13.68 3.59
CA ASP A 136 -7.12 -13.19 2.50
C ASP A 136 -6.28 -12.76 1.30
N TRP A 137 -5.17 -12.05 1.56
CA TRP A 137 -4.29 -11.59 0.50
C TRP A 137 -3.59 -12.76 -0.20
N ILE A 138 -3.09 -13.74 0.54
CA ILE A 138 -2.48 -14.92 -0.06
C ILE A 138 -3.48 -15.63 -0.99
N ALA A 139 -4.69 -15.84 -0.53
CA ALA A 139 -5.73 -16.48 -1.36
C ALA A 139 -6.05 -15.67 -2.61
N CYS A 140 -6.18 -14.37 -2.47
CA CYS A 140 -6.44 -13.45 -3.59
C CYS A 140 -5.28 -13.49 -4.60
N TYR A 141 -4.05 -13.45 -4.11
CA TYR A 141 -2.86 -13.51 -4.94
C TYR A 141 -2.78 -14.83 -5.72
N GLU A 142 -2.99 -15.95 -5.04
CA GLU A 142 -2.91 -17.27 -5.68
C GLU A 142 -4.00 -17.48 -6.72
N ASN A 143 -5.19 -16.92 -6.48
CA ASN A 143 -6.32 -17.07 -7.39
C ASN A 143 -6.31 -16.11 -8.57
N ASN A 144 -5.73 -14.93 -8.41
CA ASN A 144 -5.91 -13.84 -9.39
C ASN A 144 -4.61 -13.35 -10.05
N ILE A 145 -3.46 -13.53 -9.42
CA ILE A 145 -2.17 -12.99 -9.93
C ILE A 145 -1.20 -14.10 -10.27
N LYS A 146 -1.00 -15.04 -9.36
CA LYS A 146 0.01 -16.09 -9.50
C LYS A 146 -0.31 -16.96 -10.72
N PRO A 147 0.67 -17.17 -11.64
CA PRO A 147 0.46 -18.08 -12.79
C PRO A 147 0.18 -19.50 -12.30
N LYS A 148 -0.74 -20.14 -12.98
CA LYS A 148 -1.10 -21.54 -12.68
C LYS A 148 -0.15 -22.51 -13.39
#